data_6841280ce361360e377bb751350269e8
#
_entry.id   6841280ce361360e377bb751350269e8
#
_cell.length_a   1.000
_cell.length_b   1.000
_cell.length_c   1.000
_cell.angle_alpha   90.00
_cell.angle_beta   90.00
_cell.angle_gamma   90.00
#
_symmetry.space_group_name_H-M   'P 1'
#
loop_
_entity.id
_entity.type
_entity.pdbx_description
1 polymer ?
#
loop_
_entity_poly.entity_id
_entity_poly.type
_entity_poly.pdbx_seq_one_letter_code
_entity_poly.pdbx_strand_id
1 'polypeptide(L)'
;MGARCIGAGAERAGVLVASMQPLSASALLHAWEAGSALSLPQRALVLLTAANPGTPSAALAQLTLGERDARLIDLREQCFGSTVTAIAACPTCGERVEMQFDIAALRAPPARSDAVFTLADDAGLVRFRAVNSLDVLTLMDAPHANPKHALAERCVIEGAGALTTAQVDAIAAALREADSQAEVSIALSCPNCGRQWQVLFDIASFFWREIEAWAQRTLDDVHTLAMAYHWRESDILAMSAWRRQHYLLRIEGS
;
A
#
# COMPACT_ATOMS: atom_id res chain seq x y z
N MET A 1 -28.34 -20.73 -11.21
CA MET A 1 -27.84 -21.49 -10.04
C MET A 1 -26.59 -20.76 -9.58
N GLY A 2 -26.52 -20.31 -8.32
CA GLY A 2 -25.45 -19.44 -7.85
C GLY A 2 -24.15 -20.18 -7.62
N ALA A 3 -23.04 -19.63 -8.09
CA ALA A 3 -21.69 -20.12 -7.81
C ALA A 3 -21.43 -20.05 -6.29
N ARG A 4 -20.94 -21.14 -5.70
CA ARG A 4 -20.56 -21.17 -4.29
C ARG A 4 -19.04 -21.14 -4.18
N CYS A 5 -18.52 -20.09 -3.53
CA CYS A 5 -17.13 -20.07 -3.09
C CYS A 5 -17.02 -20.82 -1.76
N ILE A 6 -16.16 -21.83 -1.69
CA ILE A 6 -15.87 -22.55 -0.45
C ILE A 6 -14.40 -22.29 -0.11
N GLY A 7 -14.15 -21.62 1.00
CA GLY A 7 -12.81 -21.46 1.55
C GLY A 7 -12.34 -22.82 2.13
N ALA A 8 -11.34 -23.43 1.51
CA ALA A 8 -10.69 -24.64 2.04
C ALA A 8 -9.42 -24.23 2.79
N GLY A 9 -9.42 -24.40 4.11
CA GLY A 9 -8.22 -24.31 4.92
C GLY A 9 -7.24 -25.42 4.58
N ALA A 10 -6.05 -25.05 4.14
CA ALA A 10 -4.89 -25.94 4.07
C ALA A 10 -3.75 -25.28 4.85
N GLU A 11 -3.32 -25.96 5.92
CA GLU A 11 -2.10 -25.64 6.64
C GLU A 11 -0.88 -25.85 5.72
N ARG A 12 -0.37 -24.75 5.19
CA ARG A 12 1.02 -24.66 4.73
C ARG A 12 1.66 -23.51 5.48
N ALA A 13 2.92 -23.68 5.88
CA ALA A 13 3.68 -22.69 6.63
C ALA A 13 3.63 -21.34 5.89
N GLY A 14 2.80 -20.43 6.39
CA GLY A 14 2.77 -19.05 5.92
C GLY A 14 4.16 -18.46 6.06
N VAL A 15 4.56 -17.59 5.15
CA VAL A 15 5.82 -16.86 5.24
C VAL A 15 5.79 -16.09 6.57
N LEU A 16 6.56 -16.57 7.56
CA LEU A 16 6.80 -15.84 8.81
C LEU A 16 7.61 -14.60 8.44
N VAL A 17 6.90 -13.51 8.11
CA VAL A 17 7.55 -12.20 7.98
C VAL A 17 7.88 -11.75 9.40
N ALA A 18 9.16 -11.51 9.65
CA ALA A 18 9.64 -10.98 10.93
C ALA A 18 8.88 -9.68 11.28
N SER A 19 8.85 -9.35 12.58
CA SER A 19 8.22 -8.10 13.04
C SER A 19 8.88 -6.91 12.33
N MET A 20 8.04 -6.06 11.73
CA MET A 20 8.45 -4.84 11.03
C MET A 20 9.18 -3.90 12.00
N GLN A 21 10.29 -3.31 11.55
CA GLN A 21 11.04 -2.34 12.33
C GLN A 21 10.69 -0.91 11.90
N PRO A 22 10.57 0.03 12.85
CA PRO A 22 10.43 1.44 12.54
C PRO A 22 11.62 1.93 11.71
N LEU A 23 11.36 2.71 10.66
CA LEU A 23 12.43 3.29 9.85
C LEU A 23 13.00 4.53 10.55
N SER A 24 14.33 4.59 10.67
CA SER A 24 15.02 5.82 11.04
C SER A 24 14.91 6.87 9.93
N ALA A 25 15.17 8.14 10.23
CA ALA A 25 15.17 9.20 9.22
C ALA A 25 16.12 8.89 8.05
N SER A 26 17.30 8.39 8.33
CA SER A 26 18.26 7.96 7.29
C SER A 26 17.72 6.80 6.46
N ALA A 27 17.14 5.76 7.08
CA ALA A 27 16.58 4.61 6.36
C ALA A 27 15.39 5.02 5.48
N LEU A 28 14.56 5.95 5.94
CA LEU A 28 13.42 6.45 5.18
C LEU A 28 13.87 7.31 3.98
N LEU A 29 14.91 8.15 4.13
CA LEU A 29 15.52 8.87 3.01
C LEU A 29 16.11 7.92 1.96
N HIS A 30 16.89 6.91 2.38
CA HIS A 30 17.40 5.90 1.44
C HIS A 30 16.30 5.15 0.71
N ALA A 31 15.19 4.80 1.40
CA ALA A 31 14.05 4.15 0.74
C ALA A 31 13.37 5.09 -0.27
N TRP A 32 13.23 6.38 0.06
CA TRP A 32 12.72 7.39 -0.87
C TRP A 32 13.61 7.55 -2.11
N GLU A 33 14.93 7.67 -1.94
CA GLU A 33 15.89 7.74 -3.05
C GLU A 33 15.79 6.51 -3.96
N ALA A 34 15.83 5.32 -3.36
CA ALA A 34 15.76 4.06 -4.11
C ALA A 34 14.42 3.89 -4.86
N GLY A 35 13.33 4.46 -4.35
CA GLY A 35 12.01 4.36 -4.95
C GLY A 35 11.65 5.51 -5.91
N SER A 36 12.45 6.57 -6.01
CA SER A 36 12.10 7.82 -6.71
C SER A 36 11.67 7.62 -8.17
N ALA A 37 12.37 6.74 -8.92
CA ALA A 37 12.10 6.44 -10.32
C ALA A 37 11.23 5.18 -10.53
N LEU A 38 10.76 4.54 -9.46
CA LEU A 38 10.03 3.28 -9.51
C LEU A 38 8.51 3.49 -9.61
N SER A 39 7.79 2.45 -10.10
CA SER A 39 6.33 2.39 -10.08
C SER A 39 5.79 2.25 -8.65
N LEU A 40 4.51 2.61 -8.44
CA LEU A 40 3.89 2.52 -7.10
C LEU A 40 3.99 1.13 -6.44
N PRO A 41 3.73 -0.01 -7.14
CA PRO A 41 3.92 -1.31 -6.54
C PRO A 41 5.38 -1.59 -6.14
N GLN A 42 6.34 -1.12 -6.93
CA GLN A 42 7.77 -1.26 -6.60
C GLN A 42 8.16 -0.39 -5.40
N ARG A 43 7.64 0.85 -5.30
CA ARG A 43 7.83 1.74 -4.14
C ARG A 43 7.32 1.08 -2.85
N ALA A 44 6.14 0.46 -2.89
CA ALA A 44 5.61 -0.30 -1.77
C ALA A 44 6.56 -1.41 -1.31
N LEU A 45 7.14 -2.16 -2.25
CA LEU A 45 8.12 -3.22 -1.95
C LEU A 45 9.43 -2.67 -1.39
N VAL A 46 9.92 -1.54 -1.87
CA VAL A 46 11.12 -0.86 -1.33
C VAL A 46 10.91 -0.50 0.14
N LEU A 47 9.76 0.11 0.48
CA LEU A 47 9.43 0.48 1.85
C LEU A 47 9.34 -0.75 2.77
N LEU A 48 8.64 -1.79 2.32
CA LEU A 48 8.52 -3.02 3.10
C LEU A 48 9.86 -3.74 3.26
N THR A 49 10.73 -3.74 2.24
CA THR A 49 12.06 -4.32 2.31
C THR A 49 12.92 -3.58 3.33
N ALA A 50 12.87 -2.25 3.32
CA ALA A 50 13.61 -1.43 4.29
C ALA A 50 13.13 -1.69 5.74
N ALA A 51 11.83 -1.91 5.95
CA ALA A 51 11.24 -2.18 7.27
C ALA A 51 11.37 -3.64 7.73
N ASN A 52 11.76 -4.57 6.85
CA ASN A 52 11.89 -6.00 7.16
C ASN A 52 13.32 -6.51 6.81
N PRO A 53 14.36 -6.03 7.49
CA PRO A 53 15.71 -6.51 7.25
C PRO A 53 15.79 -8.03 7.53
N GLY A 54 16.24 -8.80 6.55
CA GLY A 54 16.30 -10.26 6.65
C GLY A 54 15.15 -11.01 5.98
N THR A 55 14.11 -10.32 5.51
CA THR A 55 13.08 -10.92 4.65
C THR A 55 13.42 -10.64 3.18
N PRO A 56 13.58 -11.65 2.33
CA PRO A 56 13.83 -11.45 0.91
C PRO A 56 12.70 -10.64 0.25
N SER A 57 13.04 -9.67 -0.61
CA SER A 57 12.05 -8.85 -1.32
C SER A 57 11.08 -9.70 -2.17
N ALA A 58 11.56 -10.82 -2.71
CA ALA A 58 10.74 -11.78 -3.43
C ALA A 58 9.62 -12.39 -2.55
N ALA A 59 9.87 -12.62 -1.26
CA ALA A 59 8.87 -13.11 -0.32
C ALA A 59 7.82 -12.01 -0.01
N LEU A 60 8.28 -10.77 0.16
CA LEU A 60 7.38 -9.61 0.34
C LEU A 60 6.50 -9.36 -0.88
N ALA A 61 7.01 -9.58 -2.09
CA ALA A 61 6.27 -9.44 -3.33
C ALA A 61 5.18 -10.51 -3.52
N GLN A 62 5.27 -11.66 -2.81
CA GLN A 62 4.27 -12.72 -2.80
C GLN A 62 3.13 -12.51 -1.80
N LEU A 63 3.24 -11.53 -0.90
CA LEU A 63 2.13 -11.13 -0.05
C LEU A 63 0.92 -10.73 -0.91
N THR A 64 -0.29 -11.03 -0.46
CA THR A 64 -1.49 -10.48 -1.12
C THR A 64 -1.46 -8.97 -1.10
N LEU A 65 -2.22 -8.32 -1.98
CA LEU A 65 -2.29 -6.85 -1.97
C LEU A 65 -2.80 -6.34 -0.63
N GLY A 66 -3.78 -7.02 -0.03
CA GLY A 66 -4.28 -6.66 1.30
C GLY A 66 -3.25 -6.86 2.41
N GLU A 67 -2.47 -7.96 2.41
CA GLU A 67 -1.38 -8.16 3.38
C GLU A 67 -0.27 -7.11 3.22
N ARG A 68 0.06 -6.74 1.97
CA ARG A 68 0.99 -5.65 1.66
C ARG A 68 0.48 -4.33 2.22
N ASP A 69 -0.77 -4.00 1.93
CA ASP A 69 -1.37 -2.72 2.30
C ASP A 69 -1.59 -2.60 3.81
N ALA A 70 -1.96 -3.69 4.48
CA ALA A 70 -2.00 -3.73 5.94
C ALA A 70 -0.64 -3.39 6.56
N ARG A 71 0.46 -3.95 6.02
CA ARG A 71 1.82 -3.63 6.48
C ARG A 71 2.24 -2.20 6.17
N LEU A 72 1.83 -1.66 5.04
CA LEU A 72 2.09 -0.24 4.72
C LEU A 72 1.33 0.70 5.67
N ILE A 73 0.12 0.35 6.08
CA ILE A 73 -0.64 1.08 7.12
C ILE A 73 0.13 1.06 8.44
N ASP A 74 0.61 -0.11 8.86
CA ASP A 74 1.39 -0.24 10.10
C ASP A 74 2.70 0.57 10.05
N LEU A 75 3.41 0.50 8.92
CA LEU A 75 4.66 1.24 8.72
C LEU A 75 4.41 2.76 8.72
N ARG A 76 3.36 3.20 8.02
CA ARG A 76 2.97 4.61 7.99
C ARG A 76 2.64 5.13 9.39
N GLU A 77 1.89 4.37 10.18
CA GLU A 77 1.55 4.72 11.56
C GLU A 77 2.81 4.85 12.43
N GLN A 78 3.79 3.96 12.27
CA GLN A 78 5.07 4.03 12.97
C GLN A 78 5.91 5.25 12.56
N CYS A 79 5.87 5.66 11.29
CA CYS A 79 6.66 6.79 10.79
C CYS A 79 6.04 8.15 11.09
N PHE A 80 4.71 8.28 10.98
CA PHE A 80 4.00 9.57 10.97
C PHE A 80 2.85 9.66 11.98
N GLY A 81 2.65 8.63 12.80
CA GLY A 81 1.56 8.56 13.78
C GLY A 81 0.24 8.08 13.18
N SER A 82 -0.81 8.00 14.01
CA SER A 82 -2.09 7.41 13.60
C SER A 82 -2.99 8.39 12.82
N THR A 83 -2.83 9.69 13.01
CA THR A 83 -3.69 10.70 12.36
C THR A 83 -3.37 10.86 10.89
N VAL A 84 -4.39 10.79 10.05
CA VAL A 84 -4.34 11.06 8.61
C VAL A 84 -5.13 12.31 8.30
N THR A 85 -4.53 13.23 7.53
CA THR A 85 -5.22 14.37 6.92
C THR A 85 -5.16 14.21 5.41
N ALA A 86 -6.31 14.21 4.75
CA ALA A 86 -6.41 14.06 3.31
C ALA A 86 -7.44 15.03 2.72
N ILE A 87 -7.32 15.32 1.43
CA ILE A 87 -8.22 16.21 0.71
C ILE A 87 -8.75 15.47 -0.52
N ALA A 88 -10.06 15.51 -0.72
CA ALA A 88 -10.71 15.01 -1.93
C ALA A 88 -11.56 16.11 -2.57
N ALA A 89 -11.56 16.16 -3.91
CA ALA A 89 -12.44 17.06 -4.64
C ALA A 89 -13.81 16.43 -4.86
N CYS A 90 -14.87 17.17 -4.59
CA CYS A 90 -16.23 16.73 -4.89
C CYS A 90 -16.41 16.55 -6.40
N PRO A 91 -16.88 15.38 -6.88
CA PRO A 91 -17.02 15.12 -8.32
C PRO A 91 -18.12 15.95 -8.99
N THR A 92 -19.00 16.59 -8.22
CA THR A 92 -20.13 17.38 -8.74
C THR A 92 -19.81 18.88 -8.80
N CYS A 93 -19.21 19.46 -7.76
CA CYS A 93 -19.00 20.91 -7.67
C CYS A 93 -17.52 21.32 -7.54
N GLY A 94 -16.59 20.38 -7.46
CA GLY A 94 -15.17 20.65 -7.34
C GLY A 94 -14.72 21.11 -5.94
N GLU A 95 -15.64 21.25 -4.97
CA GLU A 95 -15.30 21.64 -3.60
C GLU A 95 -14.26 20.71 -3.00
N ARG A 96 -13.25 21.30 -2.34
CA ARG A 96 -12.18 20.56 -1.66
C ARG A 96 -12.63 20.19 -0.25
N VAL A 97 -12.89 18.90 -0.04
CA VAL A 97 -13.31 18.36 1.24
C VAL A 97 -12.09 17.82 1.96
N GLU A 98 -11.71 18.49 3.05
CA GLU A 98 -10.68 18.01 3.98
C GLU A 98 -11.29 16.98 4.92
N MET A 99 -10.55 15.91 5.15
CA MET A 99 -10.91 14.85 6.09
C MET A 99 -9.75 14.56 7.03
N GLN A 100 -10.06 14.33 8.30
CA GLN A 100 -9.12 13.88 9.29
C GLN A 100 -9.67 12.62 9.96
N PHE A 101 -8.86 11.57 10.05
CA PHE A 101 -9.26 10.31 10.65
C PHE A 101 -8.05 9.54 11.20
N ASP A 102 -8.32 8.55 12.04
CA ASP A 102 -7.31 7.60 12.50
C ASP A 102 -7.09 6.53 11.43
N ILE A 103 -5.82 6.26 11.07
CA ILE A 103 -5.47 5.26 10.05
C ILE A 103 -5.93 3.85 10.45
N ALA A 104 -6.08 3.59 11.73
CA ALA A 104 -6.62 2.31 12.21
C ALA A 104 -8.05 2.04 11.71
N ALA A 105 -8.83 3.11 11.42
CA ALA A 105 -10.17 2.98 10.85
C ALA A 105 -10.18 2.41 9.41
N LEU A 106 -9.03 2.38 8.74
CA LEU A 106 -8.86 1.83 7.39
C LEU A 106 -8.45 0.35 7.40
N ARG A 107 -8.29 -0.25 8.57
CA ARG A 107 -7.88 -1.65 8.68
C ARG A 107 -9.06 -2.57 8.37
N ALA A 108 -8.85 -3.46 7.42
CA ALA A 108 -9.77 -4.51 7.03
C ALA A 108 -9.03 -5.87 7.01
N PRO A 109 -9.74 -6.99 7.07
CA PRO A 109 -9.09 -8.30 6.98
C PRO A 109 -8.48 -8.50 5.60
N PRO A 110 -7.16 -8.78 5.50
CA PRO A 110 -6.54 -9.19 4.25
C PRO A 110 -6.79 -10.68 3.98
N ALA A 111 -6.81 -11.08 2.71
CA ALA A 111 -6.68 -12.48 2.37
C ALA A 111 -5.26 -12.96 2.71
N ARG A 112 -5.13 -14.18 3.20
CA ARG A 112 -3.81 -14.78 3.46
C ARG A 112 -3.15 -15.18 2.14
N SER A 113 -1.84 -15.04 2.05
CA SER A 113 -1.05 -15.39 0.86
C SER A 113 -1.05 -16.89 0.54
N ASP A 114 -1.34 -17.74 1.55
CA ASP A 114 -1.50 -19.18 1.40
C ASP A 114 -2.96 -19.62 1.15
N ALA A 115 -3.92 -18.69 1.14
CA ALA A 115 -5.32 -19.01 0.92
C ALA A 115 -5.58 -19.42 -0.54
N VAL A 116 -6.34 -20.51 -0.70
CA VAL A 116 -6.80 -21.01 -2.00
C VAL A 116 -8.32 -20.96 -2.02
N PHE A 117 -8.86 -20.36 -3.05
CA PHE A 117 -10.29 -20.24 -3.30
C PHE A 117 -10.70 -21.19 -4.40
N THR A 118 -11.96 -21.60 -4.40
CA THR A 118 -12.52 -22.52 -5.38
C THR A 118 -13.79 -21.95 -5.97
N LEU A 119 -13.86 -21.89 -7.30
CA LEU A 119 -15.05 -21.58 -8.08
C LEU A 119 -15.47 -22.85 -8.82
N ALA A 120 -16.72 -23.25 -8.66
CA ALA A 120 -17.32 -24.34 -9.40
C ALA A 120 -18.54 -23.84 -10.16
N ASP A 121 -18.58 -24.03 -11.45
CA ASP A 121 -19.69 -23.68 -12.35
C ASP A 121 -19.85 -24.72 -13.46
N ASP A 122 -20.74 -24.47 -14.41
CA ASP A 122 -21.01 -25.39 -15.53
C ASP A 122 -19.80 -25.52 -16.49
N ALA A 123 -18.85 -24.58 -16.47
CA ALA A 123 -17.63 -24.61 -17.26
C ALA A 123 -16.49 -25.40 -16.57
N GLY A 124 -16.66 -25.75 -15.28
CA GLY A 124 -15.71 -26.59 -14.55
C GLY A 124 -15.31 -26.04 -13.19
N LEU A 125 -14.25 -26.64 -12.65
CA LEU A 125 -13.65 -26.26 -11.37
C LEU A 125 -12.40 -25.41 -11.61
N VAL A 126 -12.35 -24.24 -10.98
CA VAL A 126 -11.19 -23.34 -11.00
C VAL A 126 -10.71 -23.09 -9.58
N ARG A 127 -9.45 -23.35 -9.31
CA ARG A 127 -8.79 -22.98 -8.04
C ARG A 127 -7.88 -21.80 -8.25
N PHE A 128 -7.96 -20.80 -7.40
CA PHE A 128 -7.23 -19.57 -7.55
C PHE A 128 -6.77 -19.01 -6.19
N ARG A 129 -5.80 -18.15 -6.22
CA ARG A 129 -5.25 -17.43 -5.07
C ARG A 129 -5.54 -15.94 -5.16
N ALA A 130 -5.34 -15.21 -4.05
CA ALA A 130 -5.39 -13.76 -4.07
C ALA A 130 -4.27 -13.14 -4.94
N VAL A 131 -4.53 -11.93 -5.43
CA VAL A 131 -3.57 -11.11 -6.19
C VAL A 131 -2.41 -10.70 -5.30
N ASN A 132 -1.20 -10.72 -5.85
CA ASN A 132 0.00 -10.23 -5.19
C ASN A 132 0.72 -9.15 -6.03
N SER A 133 1.79 -8.57 -5.47
CA SER A 133 2.53 -7.50 -6.15
C SER A 133 3.22 -7.97 -7.44
N LEU A 134 3.64 -9.24 -7.53
CA LEU A 134 4.26 -9.77 -8.76
C LEU A 134 3.27 -9.84 -9.92
N ASP A 135 2.00 -10.15 -9.64
CA ASP A 135 0.96 -10.18 -10.66
C ASP A 135 0.75 -8.80 -11.27
N VAL A 136 0.66 -7.78 -10.42
CA VAL A 136 0.51 -6.39 -10.84
C VAL A 136 1.72 -5.92 -11.65
N LEU A 137 2.94 -6.18 -11.17
CA LEU A 137 4.16 -5.80 -11.87
C LEU A 137 4.26 -6.44 -13.25
N THR A 138 3.97 -7.75 -13.35
CA THR A 138 3.98 -8.44 -14.65
C THR A 138 2.97 -7.86 -15.64
N LEU A 139 1.79 -7.43 -15.15
CA LEU A 139 0.79 -6.79 -16.00
C LEU A 139 1.22 -5.39 -16.47
N MET A 140 2.03 -4.69 -15.68
CA MET A 140 2.56 -3.38 -16.07
C MET A 140 3.66 -3.46 -17.12
N ASP A 141 4.37 -4.59 -17.22
CA ASP A 141 5.49 -4.79 -18.16
C ASP A 141 5.03 -4.98 -19.61
N ALA A 142 3.77 -5.31 -19.85
CA ALA A 142 3.24 -5.53 -21.19
C ALA A 142 1.79 -5.00 -21.33
N PRO A 143 1.41 -4.43 -22.49
CA PRO A 143 0.04 -4.04 -22.74
C PRO A 143 -0.87 -5.28 -22.84
N HIS A 144 -2.01 -5.26 -22.15
CA HIS A 144 -3.03 -6.30 -22.20
C HIS A 144 -4.34 -5.72 -22.76
N ALA A 145 -4.94 -6.45 -23.72
CA ALA A 145 -6.24 -6.07 -24.28
C ALA A 145 -7.35 -6.07 -23.20
N ASN A 146 -7.25 -6.98 -22.23
CA ASN A 146 -8.16 -7.08 -21.08
C ASN A 146 -7.35 -7.33 -19.80
N PRO A 147 -6.91 -6.26 -19.09
CA PRO A 147 -6.10 -6.40 -17.87
C PRO A 147 -6.80 -7.20 -16.76
N LYS A 148 -8.13 -7.08 -16.63
CA LYS A 148 -8.91 -7.83 -15.64
C LYS A 148 -8.85 -9.34 -15.90
N HIS A 149 -8.97 -9.75 -17.15
CA HIS A 149 -8.88 -11.15 -17.57
C HIS A 149 -7.47 -11.69 -17.32
N ALA A 150 -6.46 -10.96 -17.78
CA ALA A 150 -5.06 -11.34 -17.60
C ALA A 150 -4.69 -11.46 -16.11
N LEU A 151 -5.20 -10.57 -15.24
CA LEU A 151 -5.00 -10.66 -13.80
C LEU A 151 -5.68 -11.90 -13.20
N ALA A 152 -6.92 -12.21 -13.60
CA ALA A 152 -7.63 -13.38 -13.13
C ALA A 152 -6.90 -14.67 -13.52
N GLU A 153 -6.43 -14.80 -14.77
CA GLU A 153 -5.65 -15.95 -15.24
C GLU A 153 -4.36 -16.16 -14.44
N ARG A 154 -3.68 -15.09 -14.06
CA ARG A 154 -2.47 -15.16 -13.21
C ARG A 154 -2.75 -15.67 -11.81
N CYS A 155 -3.96 -15.46 -11.31
CA CYS A 155 -4.37 -15.96 -10.00
C CYS A 155 -4.75 -17.43 -10.01
N VAL A 156 -5.03 -18.03 -11.17
CA VAL A 156 -5.40 -19.45 -11.28
C VAL A 156 -4.22 -20.33 -10.90
N ILE A 157 -4.48 -21.29 -10.00
CA ILE A 157 -3.54 -22.34 -9.59
C ILE A 157 -3.84 -23.64 -10.33
N GLU A 158 -5.13 -23.95 -10.50
CA GLU A 158 -5.61 -25.19 -11.12
C GLU A 158 -6.96 -24.93 -11.79
N GLY A 159 -7.13 -25.42 -12.99
CA GLY A 159 -8.36 -25.31 -13.80
C GLY A 159 -8.09 -25.68 -15.25
N ALA A 160 -9.13 -26.06 -15.97
CA ALA A 160 -9.03 -26.48 -17.36
C ALA A 160 -9.40 -25.35 -18.33
N GLY A 161 -8.43 -24.92 -19.15
CA GLY A 161 -8.67 -24.01 -20.28
C GLY A 161 -8.71 -22.52 -19.95
N ALA A 162 -9.10 -21.71 -20.94
CA ALA A 162 -9.23 -20.27 -20.80
C ALA A 162 -10.46 -19.92 -19.95
N LEU A 163 -10.32 -18.93 -19.08
CA LEU A 163 -11.43 -18.43 -18.26
C LEU A 163 -12.52 -17.81 -19.12
N THR A 164 -13.77 -18.10 -18.81
CA THR A 164 -14.90 -17.36 -19.36
C THR A 164 -15.03 -15.98 -18.70
N THR A 165 -15.69 -15.03 -19.36
CA THR A 165 -15.96 -13.71 -18.78
C THR A 165 -16.72 -13.83 -17.44
N ALA A 166 -17.68 -14.76 -17.35
CA ALA A 166 -18.43 -15.01 -16.12
C ALA A 166 -17.52 -15.52 -14.98
N GLN A 167 -16.57 -16.39 -15.27
CA GLN A 167 -15.58 -16.86 -14.29
C GLN A 167 -14.65 -15.73 -13.84
N VAL A 168 -14.19 -14.88 -14.75
CA VAL A 168 -13.38 -13.70 -14.42
C VAL A 168 -14.14 -12.77 -13.49
N ASP A 169 -15.42 -12.51 -13.75
CA ASP A 169 -16.27 -11.67 -12.89
C ASP A 169 -16.50 -12.29 -11.52
N ALA A 170 -16.74 -13.61 -11.47
CA ALA A 170 -16.92 -14.35 -10.22
C ALA A 170 -15.63 -14.39 -9.38
N ILE A 171 -14.47 -14.63 -10.00
CA ILE A 171 -13.16 -14.56 -9.34
C ILE A 171 -12.92 -13.17 -8.77
N ALA A 172 -13.15 -12.12 -9.56
CA ALA A 172 -12.97 -10.74 -9.11
C ALA A 172 -13.88 -10.39 -7.92
N ALA A 173 -15.13 -10.86 -7.94
CA ALA A 173 -16.06 -10.66 -6.83
C ALA A 173 -15.60 -11.40 -5.55
N ALA A 174 -15.19 -12.66 -5.69
CA ALA A 174 -14.69 -13.47 -4.57
C ALA A 174 -13.41 -12.88 -3.95
N LEU A 175 -12.49 -12.39 -4.78
CA LEU A 175 -11.25 -11.76 -4.30
C LEU A 175 -11.52 -10.43 -3.58
N ARG A 176 -12.47 -9.62 -4.05
CA ARG A 176 -12.86 -8.37 -3.39
C ARG A 176 -13.46 -8.63 -2.00
N GLU A 177 -14.24 -9.70 -1.86
CA GLU A 177 -14.81 -10.10 -0.57
C GLU A 177 -13.74 -10.66 0.38
N ALA A 178 -12.85 -11.51 -0.13
CA ALA A 178 -11.84 -12.19 0.67
C ALA A 178 -10.67 -11.29 1.06
N ASP A 179 -10.28 -10.33 0.21
CA ASP A 179 -9.14 -9.44 0.41
C ASP A 179 -9.60 -7.98 0.51
N SER A 180 -10.49 -7.71 1.45
CA SER A 180 -11.12 -6.40 1.64
C SER A 180 -10.12 -5.28 1.99
N GLN A 181 -8.93 -5.62 2.52
CA GLN A 181 -7.86 -4.65 2.75
C GLN A 181 -7.21 -4.15 1.44
N ALA A 182 -7.31 -4.90 0.34
CA ALA A 182 -6.77 -4.48 -0.96
C ALA A 182 -7.61 -3.38 -1.64
N GLU A 183 -8.86 -3.15 -1.20
CA GLU A 183 -9.78 -2.17 -1.81
C GLU A 183 -10.55 -1.40 -0.72
N VAL A 184 -9.85 -0.57 0.04
CA VAL A 184 -10.46 0.25 1.10
C VAL A 184 -11.07 1.51 0.50
N SER A 185 -12.33 1.79 0.82
CA SER A 185 -13.07 2.99 0.37
C SER A 185 -13.50 3.85 1.54
N ILE A 186 -13.42 5.17 1.35
CA ILE A 186 -13.87 6.18 2.31
C ILE A 186 -15.13 6.84 1.78
N ALA A 187 -16.22 6.81 2.56
CA ALA A 187 -17.45 7.51 2.24
C ALA A 187 -17.35 8.99 2.61
N LEU A 188 -17.65 9.86 1.68
CA LEU A 188 -17.57 11.31 1.83
C LEU A 188 -18.91 11.98 1.53
N SER A 189 -19.12 13.15 2.13
CA SER A 189 -20.25 14.04 1.87
C SER A 189 -19.73 15.45 1.61
N CYS A 190 -20.16 16.08 0.52
CA CYS A 190 -19.77 17.44 0.20
C CYS A 190 -20.56 18.44 1.05
N PRO A 191 -19.91 19.34 1.83
CA PRO A 191 -20.59 20.33 2.62
C PRO A 191 -21.28 21.41 1.77
N ASN A 192 -20.83 21.62 0.53
CA ASN A 192 -21.37 22.65 -0.36
C ASN A 192 -22.62 22.18 -1.13
N CYS A 193 -22.61 20.98 -1.72
CA CYS A 193 -23.73 20.52 -2.58
C CYS A 193 -24.47 19.29 -2.05
N GLY A 194 -24.08 18.75 -0.89
CA GLY A 194 -24.72 17.57 -0.28
C GLY A 194 -24.42 16.24 -1.00
N ARG A 195 -23.62 16.22 -2.07
CA ARG A 195 -23.27 14.99 -2.80
C ARG A 195 -22.57 14.01 -1.89
N GLN A 196 -23.00 12.76 -1.90
CA GLN A 196 -22.31 11.65 -1.27
C GLN A 196 -21.58 10.82 -2.33
N TRP A 197 -20.34 10.39 -2.04
CA TRP A 197 -19.55 9.53 -2.92
C TRP A 197 -18.55 8.71 -2.11
N GLN A 198 -17.92 7.75 -2.77
CA GLN A 198 -16.83 6.97 -2.19
C GLN A 198 -15.53 7.28 -2.94
N VAL A 199 -14.43 7.33 -2.19
CA VAL A 199 -13.07 7.47 -2.71
C VAL A 199 -12.27 6.24 -2.33
N LEU A 200 -11.64 5.61 -3.31
CA LEU A 200 -10.69 4.53 -3.04
C LEU A 200 -9.45 5.11 -2.34
N PHE A 201 -9.08 4.52 -1.22
CA PHE A 201 -7.88 4.89 -0.48
C PHE A 201 -6.72 3.95 -0.83
N ASP A 202 -5.79 4.42 -1.63
CA ASP A 202 -4.55 3.71 -1.95
C ASP A 202 -3.45 4.12 -0.97
N ILE A 203 -3.16 3.26 0.01
CA ILE A 203 -2.14 3.50 1.03
C ILE A 203 -0.74 3.63 0.42
N ALA A 204 -0.41 2.89 -0.63
CA ALA A 204 0.91 2.96 -1.26
C ALA A 204 1.16 4.35 -1.86
N SER A 205 0.18 4.88 -2.59
CA SER A 205 0.22 6.22 -3.18
C SER A 205 0.18 7.31 -2.10
N PHE A 206 -0.67 7.15 -1.08
CA PHE A 206 -0.81 8.11 0.01
C PHE A 206 0.48 8.23 0.82
N PHE A 207 0.99 7.11 1.31
CA PHE A 207 2.19 7.05 2.13
C PHE A 207 3.43 7.55 1.37
N TRP A 208 3.56 7.21 0.08
CA TRP A 208 4.66 7.71 -0.73
C TRP A 208 4.67 9.23 -0.84
N ARG A 209 3.51 9.87 -1.03
CA ARG A 209 3.40 11.34 -1.06
C ARG A 209 3.77 11.98 0.26
N GLU A 210 3.40 11.37 1.40
CA GLU A 210 3.82 11.84 2.72
C GLU A 210 5.34 11.74 2.89
N ILE A 211 5.95 10.62 2.45
CA ILE A 211 7.40 10.42 2.49
C ILE A 211 8.11 11.46 1.61
N GLU A 212 7.62 11.69 0.40
CA GLU A 212 8.21 12.66 -0.53
C GLU A 212 8.20 14.08 0.07
N ALA A 213 7.06 14.52 0.60
CA ALA A 213 6.95 15.81 1.27
C ALA A 213 7.82 15.89 2.54
N TRP A 214 7.94 14.80 3.28
CA TRP A 214 8.80 14.70 4.45
C TRP A 214 10.28 14.75 4.06
N ALA A 215 10.68 14.03 3.01
CA ALA A 215 12.06 13.99 2.52
C ALA A 215 12.55 15.37 2.10
N GLN A 216 11.74 16.12 1.33
CA GLN A 216 12.09 17.49 0.93
C GLN A 216 12.33 18.38 2.15
N ARG A 217 11.39 18.40 3.11
CA ARG A 217 11.57 19.19 4.35
C ARG A 217 12.79 18.74 5.16
N THR A 218 13.06 17.44 5.21
CA THR A 218 14.21 16.92 5.97
C THR A 218 15.54 17.31 5.31
N LEU A 219 15.61 17.32 3.98
CA LEU A 219 16.79 17.79 3.26
C LEU A 219 17.01 19.30 3.43
N ASP A 220 15.94 20.10 3.48
CA ASP A 220 16.03 21.53 3.79
C ASP A 220 16.55 21.75 5.22
N ASP A 221 16.04 20.98 6.20
CA ASP A 221 16.54 20.98 7.59
C ASP A 221 18.05 20.66 7.64
N VAL A 222 18.45 19.57 6.95
CA VAL A 222 19.85 19.15 6.88
C VAL A 222 20.72 20.22 6.27
N HIS A 223 20.31 20.80 5.13
CA HIS A 223 21.03 21.89 4.48
C HIS A 223 21.24 23.08 5.42
N THR A 224 20.17 23.55 6.04
CA THR A 224 20.19 24.71 6.94
C THR A 224 21.09 24.48 8.15
N LEU A 225 20.98 23.31 8.81
CA LEU A 225 21.78 22.96 9.96
C LEU A 225 23.24 22.75 9.62
N ALA A 226 23.53 22.08 8.49
CA ALA A 226 24.90 21.86 8.03
C ALA A 226 25.61 23.19 7.70
N MET A 227 24.91 24.12 7.06
CA MET A 227 25.43 25.46 6.75
C MET A 227 25.73 26.29 8.01
N ALA A 228 24.84 26.23 9.00
CA ALA A 228 24.97 27.04 10.21
C ALA A 228 25.98 26.47 11.23
N TYR A 229 26.00 25.15 11.38
CA TYR A 229 26.77 24.48 12.44
C TYR A 229 27.92 23.60 11.93
N HIS A 230 28.06 23.41 10.62
CA HIS A 230 29.05 22.54 10.00
C HIS A 230 28.97 21.06 10.47
N TRP A 231 27.77 20.63 10.89
CA TRP A 231 27.52 19.25 11.29
C TRP A 231 27.39 18.35 10.06
N ARG A 232 27.68 17.07 10.24
CA ARG A 232 27.49 16.06 9.19
C ARG A 232 26.02 15.69 9.10
N GLU A 233 25.58 15.37 7.90
CA GLU A 233 24.22 14.88 7.64
C GLU A 233 23.84 13.72 8.56
N SER A 234 24.72 12.72 8.73
CA SER A 234 24.51 11.58 9.63
C SER A 234 24.18 11.99 11.07
N ASP A 235 24.88 13.02 11.58
CA ASP A 235 24.69 13.52 12.94
C ASP A 235 23.36 14.28 13.07
N ILE A 236 22.97 15.01 12.03
CA ILE A 236 21.71 15.73 11.95
C ILE A 236 20.54 14.73 11.87
N LEU A 237 20.63 13.72 11.01
CA LEU A 237 19.59 12.70 10.85
C LEU A 237 19.44 11.79 12.08
N ALA A 238 20.51 11.60 12.86
CA ALA A 238 20.45 10.88 14.14
C ALA A 238 19.68 11.64 15.24
N MET A 239 19.50 12.96 15.09
CA MET A 239 18.70 13.76 16.03
C MET A 239 17.20 13.48 15.83
N SER A 240 16.42 13.57 16.93
CA SER A 240 14.97 13.60 16.81
C SER A 240 14.50 14.84 16.03
N ALA A 241 13.37 14.73 15.34
CA ALA A 241 12.76 15.86 14.62
C ALA A 241 12.55 17.08 15.54
N TRP A 242 12.12 16.83 16.78
CA TRP A 242 11.97 17.88 17.80
C TRP A 242 13.28 18.63 18.08
N ARG A 243 14.43 17.90 18.23
CA ARG A 243 15.73 18.54 18.47
C ARG A 243 16.19 19.35 17.26
N ARG A 244 16.03 18.84 16.04
CA ARG A 244 16.37 19.57 14.80
C ARG A 244 15.60 20.88 14.72
N GLN A 245 14.28 20.83 14.94
CA GLN A 245 13.43 22.02 14.93
C GLN A 245 13.89 23.09 15.92
N HIS A 246 14.33 22.72 17.12
CA HIS A 246 14.85 23.66 18.11
C HIS A 246 16.16 24.34 17.68
N TYR A 247 17.00 23.69 16.91
CA TYR A 247 18.19 24.31 16.34
C TYR A 247 17.85 25.23 15.18
N LEU A 248 16.88 24.87 14.32
CA LEU A 248 16.39 25.72 13.23
C LEU A 248 15.82 27.03 13.74
N LEU A 249 14.97 26.98 14.78
CA LEU A 249 14.41 28.18 15.41
C LEU A 249 15.49 29.11 15.96
N ARG A 250 16.64 28.63 16.40
CA ARG A 250 17.76 29.46 16.85
C ARG A 250 18.46 30.18 15.70
N ILE A 251 18.54 29.55 14.55
CA ILE A 251 19.12 30.16 13.33
C ILE A 251 18.22 31.29 12.84
N GLU A 252 16.88 31.09 12.84
CA GLU A 252 15.90 32.10 12.40
C GLU A 252 15.85 33.31 13.33
N GLY A 253 16.19 33.14 14.62
CA GLY A 253 16.20 34.22 15.63
C GLY A 253 17.52 34.94 15.79
N SER A 254 18.56 34.61 15.00
CA SER A 254 19.89 35.21 15.02
C SER A 254 20.07 36.16 13.88
#